data_816b0aac0ece52075c30ba241e4d9012
#
_entry.id   816b0aac0ece52075c30ba241e4d9012
#
_cell.length_a   1.000
_cell.length_b   1.000
_cell.length_c   1.000
_cell.angle_alpha   90.00
_cell.angle_beta   90.00
_cell.angle_gamma   90.00
#
_symmetry.space_group_name_H-M   'P 1'
#
loop_
_entity.id
_entity.type
_entity.pdbx_description
1 polymer ?
#
loop_
_entity_poly.entity_id
_entity_poly.type
_entity_poly.pdbx_seq_one_letter_code
_entity_poly.pdbx_strand_id
1 'polypeptide(L)'
;MTPPLLKVSGLTKLFPITSGLFRRTVGRIKAVDNVSFEIAEGETLGLVGESGCGKTTTGRLILRLIDRTAGEMLFNFGEKGIDLSVLKGDELRRFRKHMQLIFQDPFSSLNPRMTVLDIIAEPLRAHGYGTRSEIEDRVRWLTQAVGLQVEYLRRYPHAFSGGQRQRICIARALALNPKLVICDEPVSALDVSVQAQILNLLKDLQKELGLTYLFIAHDLSVVENISARVAVMYAGRIVEMAATAELFHHPRHPYTEALMNALPKPEPGARAERIVLPGEVADPSNLPPGCAFHPRCRYAQDRCRQETPELRSVGQAHVCSCHRAEELTLRGV
;
A
#
# COMPACT_ATOMS: atom_id res chain seq x y z
N MET A 1 21.15 8.43 13.19
CA MET A 1 19.90 7.76 12.73
C MET A 1 20.21 7.07 11.42
N THR A 2 19.90 5.80 11.29
CA THR A 2 20.03 5.08 10.02
C THR A 2 19.07 5.71 8.99
N PRO A 3 19.51 5.94 7.74
CA PRO A 3 18.62 6.47 6.71
C PRO A 3 17.44 5.50 6.45
N PRO A 4 16.25 6.02 6.11
CA PRO A 4 15.11 5.17 5.76
C PRO A 4 15.43 4.34 4.51
N LEU A 5 14.88 3.11 4.41
CA LEU A 5 15.04 2.26 3.22
C LEU A 5 14.44 2.95 1.98
N LEU A 6 13.25 3.51 2.14
CA LEU A 6 12.56 4.27 1.07
C LEU A 6 12.19 5.66 1.57
N LYS A 7 12.54 6.69 0.79
CA LYS A 7 12.08 8.06 0.98
C LYS A 7 11.37 8.53 -0.28
N VAL A 8 10.13 8.92 -0.13
CA VAL A 8 9.27 9.47 -1.18
C VAL A 8 9.04 10.94 -0.88
N SER A 9 9.30 11.83 -1.85
CA SER A 9 9.17 13.28 -1.69
C SER A 9 8.40 13.88 -2.85
N GLY A 10 7.25 14.51 -2.55
CA GLY A 10 6.44 15.22 -3.52
C GLY A 10 5.91 14.38 -4.68
N LEU A 11 5.73 13.06 -4.47
CA LEU A 11 5.32 12.13 -5.52
C LEU A 11 3.97 12.54 -6.11
N THR A 12 3.94 12.72 -7.43
CA THR A 12 2.76 13.20 -8.15
C THR A 12 2.53 12.39 -9.41
N LYS A 13 1.27 12.00 -9.65
CA LYS A 13 0.81 11.35 -10.87
C LYS A 13 -0.46 11.99 -11.39
N LEU A 14 -0.34 12.54 -12.59
CA LEU A 14 -1.46 13.09 -13.36
C LEU A 14 -1.72 12.18 -14.55
N PHE A 15 -2.95 11.72 -14.70
CA PHE A 15 -3.40 11.01 -15.89
C PHE A 15 -4.17 11.97 -16.79
N PRO A 16 -3.83 12.09 -18.09
CA PRO A 16 -4.56 12.95 -19.01
C PRO A 16 -5.94 12.35 -19.31
N ILE A 17 -6.98 13.20 -19.27
CA ILE A 17 -8.30 12.89 -19.79
C ILE A 17 -8.29 13.33 -21.26
N THR A 18 -8.44 12.40 -22.19
CA THR A 18 -8.45 12.70 -23.62
C THR A 18 -9.85 12.57 -24.19
N SER A 19 -10.25 13.49 -25.07
CA SER A 19 -11.55 13.46 -25.76
C SER A 19 -11.40 13.68 -27.26
N GLY A 20 -12.35 13.15 -28.01
CA GLY A 20 -12.46 13.29 -29.47
C GLY A 20 -11.52 12.40 -30.27
N LEU A 21 -11.69 12.40 -31.60
CA LEU A 21 -10.97 11.56 -32.57
C LEU A 21 -9.44 11.84 -32.53
N PHE A 22 -9.05 13.07 -32.22
CA PHE A 22 -7.65 13.52 -32.13
C PHE A 22 -7.04 13.41 -30.73
N ARG A 23 -7.71 12.72 -29.76
CA ARG A 23 -7.25 12.51 -28.38
C ARG A 23 -6.70 13.79 -27.72
N ARG A 24 -7.39 14.91 -27.88
CA ARG A 24 -7.00 16.17 -27.22
C ARG A 24 -7.18 16.05 -25.70
N THR A 25 -6.17 16.49 -24.95
CA THR A 25 -6.26 16.52 -23.47
C THR A 25 -7.24 17.61 -23.05
N VAL A 26 -8.34 17.21 -22.42
CA VAL A 26 -9.42 18.09 -21.93
C VAL A 26 -9.37 18.28 -20.41
N GLY A 27 -8.58 17.46 -19.69
CA GLY A 27 -8.45 17.52 -18.25
C GLY A 27 -7.33 16.60 -17.75
N ARG A 28 -7.14 16.56 -16.45
CA ARG A 28 -6.15 15.68 -15.79
C ARG A 28 -6.72 15.12 -14.49
N ILE A 29 -6.59 13.82 -14.28
CA ILE A 29 -6.92 13.15 -13.02
C ILE A 29 -5.69 13.21 -12.11
N LYS A 30 -5.83 13.80 -10.93
CA LYS A 30 -4.80 13.83 -9.89
C LYS A 30 -4.85 12.56 -9.06
N ALA A 31 -4.34 11.45 -9.61
CA ALA A 31 -4.39 10.16 -8.92
C ALA A 31 -3.46 10.10 -7.70
N VAL A 32 -2.33 10.82 -7.74
CA VAL A 32 -1.40 11.04 -6.62
C VAL A 32 -0.95 12.49 -6.70
N ASP A 33 -1.04 13.24 -5.61
CA ASP A 33 -0.81 14.66 -5.55
C ASP A 33 0.06 15.04 -4.34
N ASN A 34 1.34 15.29 -4.59
CA ASN A 34 2.33 15.73 -3.60
C ASN A 34 2.46 14.79 -2.38
N VAL A 35 2.52 13.47 -2.62
CA VAL A 35 2.65 12.47 -1.55
C VAL A 35 4.10 12.36 -1.09
N SER A 36 4.31 12.47 0.23
CA SER A 36 5.64 12.37 0.86
C SER A 36 5.57 11.48 2.10
N PHE A 37 6.48 10.51 2.20
CA PHE A 37 6.65 9.64 3.37
C PHE A 37 8.00 8.92 3.31
N GLU A 38 8.37 8.31 4.44
CA GLU A 38 9.57 7.49 4.56
C GLU A 38 9.20 6.14 5.17
N ILE A 39 9.92 5.09 4.78
CA ILE A 39 9.79 3.74 5.37
C ILE A 39 11.17 3.32 5.86
N ALA A 40 11.29 3.00 7.15
CA ALA A 40 12.52 2.46 7.72
C ALA A 40 12.76 1.02 7.29
N GLU A 41 14.01 0.54 7.32
CA GLU A 41 14.30 -0.88 7.05
C GLU A 41 13.64 -1.76 8.13
N GLY A 42 12.97 -2.83 7.70
CA GLY A 42 12.23 -3.74 8.59
C GLY A 42 10.86 -3.20 9.07
N GLU A 43 10.46 -2.00 8.66
CA GLU A 43 9.18 -1.41 9.03
C GLU A 43 8.03 -1.91 8.13
N THR A 44 6.83 -1.95 8.67
CA THR A 44 5.58 -1.99 7.90
C THR A 44 4.89 -0.63 7.99
N LEU A 45 4.82 0.09 6.87
CA LEU A 45 3.98 1.28 6.72
C LEU A 45 2.64 0.88 6.10
N GLY A 46 1.54 1.09 6.83
CA GLY A 46 0.19 0.95 6.31
C GLY A 46 -0.22 2.16 5.46
N LEU A 47 -0.82 1.94 4.30
CA LEU A 47 -1.42 2.99 3.48
C LEU A 47 -2.90 2.70 3.30
N VAL A 48 -3.76 3.50 3.93
CA VAL A 48 -5.20 3.26 4.01
C VAL A 48 -6.03 4.40 3.39
N GLY A 49 -7.28 4.11 3.06
CA GLY A 49 -8.25 5.08 2.53
C GLY A 49 -9.28 4.39 1.65
N GLU A 50 -10.33 5.13 1.27
CA GLU A 50 -11.41 4.62 0.40
C GLU A 50 -10.89 4.17 -0.97
N SER A 51 -11.68 3.33 -1.67
CA SER A 51 -11.34 2.90 -3.02
C SER A 51 -11.19 4.11 -3.96
N GLY A 52 -10.21 4.05 -4.86
CA GLY A 52 -9.93 5.14 -5.81
C GLY A 52 -9.14 6.32 -5.26
N CYS A 53 -8.76 6.37 -3.96
CA CYS A 53 -8.00 7.49 -3.40
C CYS A 53 -6.52 7.55 -3.81
N GLY A 54 -5.99 6.56 -4.58
CA GLY A 54 -4.63 6.60 -5.15
C GLY A 54 -3.62 5.63 -4.54
N LYS A 55 -3.98 4.77 -3.59
CA LYS A 55 -3.08 3.82 -2.90
C LYS A 55 -2.33 2.89 -3.85
N THR A 56 -3.05 2.11 -4.64
CA THR A 56 -2.48 1.21 -5.66
C THR A 56 -1.61 1.96 -6.67
N THR A 57 -2.03 3.17 -7.07
CA THR A 57 -1.23 4.03 -7.95
C THR A 57 0.08 4.41 -7.31
N THR A 58 0.09 4.77 -6.01
CA THR A 58 1.30 5.07 -5.25
C THR A 58 2.25 3.87 -5.22
N GLY A 59 1.76 2.68 -4.93
CA GLY A 59 2.55 1.44 -4.97
C GLY A 59 3.17 1.17 -6.36
N ARG A 60 2.39 1.32 -7.42
CA ARG A 60 2.85 1.14 -8.81
C ARG A 60 3.90 2.18 -9.23
N LEU A 61 3.80 3.40 -8.74
CA LEU A 61 4.81 4.44 -8.97
C LEU A 61 6.14 4.10 -8.31
N ILE A 62 6.13 3.62 -7.07
CA ILE A 62 7.33 3.22 -6.33
C ILE A 62 8.04 2.07 -7.06
N LEU A 63 7.29 1.06 -7.54
CA LEU A 63 7.83 -0.04 -8.34
C LEU A 63 8.23 0.36 -9.76
N ARG A 64 8.00 1.62 -10.15
CA ARG A 64 8.24 2.09 -11.52
C ARG A 64 7.51 1.24 -12.56
N LEU A 65 6.31 0.72 -12.22
CA LEU A 65 5.40 0.08 -13.19
C LEU A 65 4.69 1.13 -14.04
N ILE A 66 4.53 2.33 -13.50
CA ILE A 66 4.07 3.53 -14.19
C ILE A 66 5.01 4.68 -13.86
N ASP A 67 5.20 5.61 -14.81
CA ASP A 67 6.06 6.76 -14.61
C ASP A 67 5.33 7.86 -13.81
N ARG A 68 6.08 8.49 -12.91
CA ARG A 68 5.64 9.67 -12.17
C ARG A 68 5.50 10.90 -13.08
N THR A 69 4.72 11.87 -12.65
CA THR A 69 4.68 13.20 -13.26
C THR A 69 5.71 14.13 -12.59
N ALA A 70 5.84 14.06 -11.27
CA ALA A 70 6.81 14.83 -10.48
C ALA A 70 7.15 14.09 -9.17
N GLY A 71 8.11 14.64 -8.41
CA GLY A 71 8.56 14.10 -7.12
C GLY A 71 9.80 13.21 -7.25
N GLU A 72 10.32 12.74 -6.14
CA GLU A 72 11.54 11.94 -6.04
C GLU A 72 11.29 10.68 -5.20
N MET A 73 12.03 9.61 -5.49
CA MET A 73 11.97 8.34 -4.77
C MET A 73 13.39 7.84 -4.54
N LEU A 74 13.92 8.04 -3.35
CA LEU A 74 15.24 7.57 -2.94
C LEU A 74 15.10 6.21 -2.25
N PHE A 75 15.84 5.23 -2.75
CA PHE A 75 15.95 3.91 -2.14
C PHE A 75 17.36 3.74 -1.59
N ASN A 76 17.49 3.62 -0.28
CA ASN A 76 18.77 3.47 0.37
C ASN A 76 19.13 1.99 0.47
N PHE A 77 20.24 1.62 -0.18
CA PHE A 77 20.77 0.28 -0.17
C PHE A 77 22.25 0.34 0.21
N GLY A 78 22.54 -0.02 1.45
CA GLY A 78 23.86 0.17 2.03
C GLY A 78 24.18 1.67 2.25
N GLU A 79 25.37 2.10 1.86
CA GLU A 79 25.83 3.49 2.08
C GLU A 79 25.36 4.50 1.02
N LYS A 80 24.75 4.03 -0.08
CA LYS A 80 24.36 4.89 -1.20
C LYS A 80 22.86 4.88 -1.43
N GLY A 81 22.24 6.07 -1.41
CA GLY A 81 20.88 6.26 -1.90
C GLY A 81 20.83 6.20 -3.44
N ILE A 82 19.87 5.44 -3.97
CA ILE A 82 19.59 5.35 -5.41
C ILE A 82 18.27 6.05 -5.69
N ASP A 83 18.29 7.04 -6.55
CA ASP A 83 17.05 7.68 -7.02
C ASP A 83 16.38 6.77 -8.06
N LEU A 84 15.28 6.13 -7.63
CA LEU A 84 14.47 5.28 -8.50
C LEU A 84 13.91 6.03 -9.71
N SER A 85 13.79 7.35 -9.59
CA SER A 85 13.15 8.20 -10.59
C SER A 85 13.96 8.30 -11.88
N VAL A 86 15.27 8.14 -11.80
CA VAL A 86 16.18 8.28 -12.95
C VAL A 86 16.55 6.96 -13.60
N LEU A 87 16.33 5.82 -12.92
CA LEU A 87 16.65 4.50 -13.45
C LEU A 87 15.84 4.19 -14.72
N LYS A 88 16.49 3.61 -15.74
CA LYS A 88 15.87 3.24 -17.02
C LYS A 88 16.38 1.88 -17.51
N GLY A 89 15.62 1.26 -18.41
CA GLY A 89 16.02 0.05 -19.13
C GLY A 89 16.55 -1.06 -18.21
N ASP A 90 17.73 -1.57 -18.51
CA ASP A 90 18.34 -2.69 -17.78
C ASP A 90 18.74 -2.36 -16.34
N GLU A 91 19.05 -1.08 -16.03
CA GLU A 91 19.32 -0.67 -14.65
C GLU A 91 18.07 -0.80 -13.79
N LEU A 92 16.95 -0.29 -14.28
CA LEU A 92 15.66 -0.43 -13.61
C LEU A 92 15.25 -1.90 -13.48
N ARG A 93 15.43 -2.70 -14.53
CA ARG A 93 15.15 -4.14 -14.51
C ARG A 93 15.97 -4.84 -13.42
N ARG A 94 17.28 -4.59 -13.35
CA ARG A 94 18.17 -5.15 -12.33
C ARG A 94 17.79 -4.69 -10.93
N PHE A 95 17.35 -3.44 -10.78
CA PHE A 95 16.97 -2.89 -9.48
C PHE A 95 15.65 -3.49 -8.95
N ARG A 96 14.71 -3.84 -9.82
CA ARG A 96 13.40 -4.41 -9.46
C ARG A 96 13.48 -5.70 -8.65
N LYS A 97 14.62 -6.43 -8.67
CA LYS A 97 14.80 -7.58 -7.76
C LYS A 97 14.72 -7.21 -6.29
N HIS A 98 15.01 -5.95 -5.93
CA HIS A 98 14.97 -5.47 -4.55
C HIS A 98 13.58 -4.99 -4.10
N MET A 99 12.66 -4.84 -5.06
CA MET A 99 11.28 -4.36 -4.79
C MET A 99 10.29 -5.29 -5.50
N GLN A 100 9.38 -5.88 -4.75
CA GLN A 100 8.39 -6.81 -5.30
C GLN A 100 6.97 -6.42 -4.93
N LEU A 101 5.99 -7.00 -5.62
CA LEU A 101 4.57 -6.73 -5.44
C LEU A 101 3.82 -8.02 -5.14
N ILE A 102 3.00 -7.99 -4.09
CA ILE A 102 1.93 -8.96 -3.87
C ILE A 102 0.64 -8.32 -4.35
N PHE A 103 0.01 -8.91 -5.35
CA PHE A 103 -1.19 -8.37 -6.01
C PHE A 103 -2.45 -8.61 -5.19
N GLN A 104 -3.45 -7.77 -5.40
CA GLN A 104 -4.76 -7.79 -4.76
C GLN A 104 -5.54 -9.08 -5.02
N ASP A 105 -5.54 -9.55 -6.27
CA ASP A 105 -6.29 -10.75 -6.67
C ASP A 105 -5.34 -11.92 -7.00
N PRO A 106 -5.29 -12.96 -6.15
CA PRO A 106 -4.46 -14.13 -6.41
C PRO A 106 -4.95 -14.97 -7.59
N PHE A 107 -6.23 -14.81 -8.01
CA PHE A 107 -6.77 -15.56 -9.14
C PHE A 107 -6.24 -15.02 -10.47
N SER A 108 -6.26 -13.72 -10.66
CA SER A 108 -5.79 -13.08 -11.89
C SER A 108 -4.27 -12.95 -11.97
N SER A 109 -3.57 -13.02 -10.82
CA SER A 109 -2.12 -12.83 -10.76
C SER A 109 -1.30 -14.08 -11.08
N LEU A 110 -1.91 -15.28 -11.07
CA LEU A 110 -1.26 -16.56 -11.38
C LEU A 110 -1.64 -17.04 -12.77
N ASN A 111 -0.64 -17.36 -13.60
CA ASN A 111 -0.90 -17.95 -14.93
C ASN A 111 -1.47 -19.39 -14.75
N PRO A 112 -2.73 -19.65 -15.15
CA PRO A 112 -3.37 -20.95 -14.92
C PRO A 112 -2.75 -22.11 -15.70
N ARG A 113 -1.88 -21.82 -16.69
CA ARG A 113 -1.21 -22.79 -17.52
C ARG A 113 0.19 -23.18 -17.02
N MET A 114 0.67 -22.54 -15.95
CA MET A 114 1.95 -22.83 -15.33
C MET A 114 1.77 -23.65 -14.05
N THR A 115 2.72 -24.51 -13.76
CA THR A 115 2.79 -25.22 -12.47
C THR A 115 3.20 -24.25 -11.35
N VAL A 116 2.93 -24.61 -10.10
CA VAL A 116 3.39 -23.81 -8.93
C VAL A 116 4.90 -23.62 -8.96
N LEU A 117 5.66 -24.67 -9.30
CA LEU A 117 7.13 -24.60 -9.47
C LEU A 117 7.51 -23.52 -10.50
N ASP A 118 6.87 -23.54 -11.67
CA ASP A 118 7.20 -22.59 -12.73
C ASP A 118 6.83 -21.17 -12.37
N ILE A 119 5.71 -20.95 -11.67
CA ILE A 119 5.26 -19.63 -11.21
C ILE A 119 6.27 -19.04 -10.22
N ILE A 120 6.72 -19.83 -9.23
CA ILE A 120 7.67 -19.33 -8.22
C ILE A 120 9.09 -19.19 -8.82
N ALA A 121 9.46 -20.04 -9.77
CA ALA A 121 10.76 -20.01 -10.45
C ALA A 121 10.87 -18.90 -11.52
N GLU A 122 9.74 -18.37 -12.02
CA GLU A 122 9.74 -17.36 -13.10
C GLU A 122 10.62 -16.14 -12.80
N PRO A 123 10.50 -15.45 -11.65
CA PRO A 123 11.37 -14.32 -11.33
C PRO A 123 12.84 -14.70 -11.27
N LEU A 124 13.17 -15.88 -10.73
CA LEU A 124 14.54 -16.39 -10.63
C LEU A 124 15.15 -16.59 -12.03
N ARG A 125 14.41 -17.23 -12.93
CA ARG A 125 14.84 -17.43 -14.33
C ARG A 125 14.98 -16.11 -15.07
N ALA A 126 14.02 -15.19 -14.90
CA ALA A 126 14.03 -13.88 -15.56
C ALA A 126 15.21 -12.99 -15.14
N HIS A 127 15.77 -13.20 -13.93
CA HIS A 127 16.92 -12.48 -13.41
C HIS A 127 18.23 -13.29 -13.49
N GLY A 128 18.23 -14.47 -14.11
CA GLY A 128 19.43 -15.29 -14.27
C GLY A 128 19.99 -15.83 -12.95
N TYR A 129 19.11 -16.19 -12.03
CA TYR A 129 19.51 -16.74 -10.73
C TYR A 129 19.98 -18.18 -10.86
N GLY A 130 21.28 -18.41 -10.67
CA GLY A 130 21.86 -19.76 -10.50
C GLY A 130 21.55 -20.80 -11.57
N THR A 131 21.86 -22.06 -11.25
CA THR A 131 21.56 -23.25 -12.05
C THR A 131 20.10 -23.69 -11.84
N ARG A 132 19.65 -24.62 -12.67
CA ARG A 132 18.30 -25.22 -12.51
C ARG A 132 18.12 -25.87 -11.15
N SER A 133 19.11 -26.56 -10.60
CA SER A 133 19.06 -27.20 -9.30
C SER A 133 18.89 -26.14 -8.19
N GLU A 134 19.70 -25.09 -8.22
CA GLU A 134 19.64 -24.00 -7.24
C GLU A 134 18.27 -23.28 -7.27
N ILE A 135 17.68 -23.11 -8.45
CA ILE A 135 16.33 -22.57 -8.61
C ILE A 135 15.31 -23.53 -7.96
N GLU A 136 15.38 -24.84 -8.23
CA GLU A 136 14.45 -25.82 -7.65
C GLU A 136 14.59 -25.88 -6.13
N ASP A 137 15.79 -25.83 -5.57
CA ASP A 137 16.05 -25.82 -4.13
C ASP A 137 15.47 -24.54 -3.47
N ARG A 138 15.68 -23.38 -4.12
CA ARG A 138 15.11 -22.13 -3.67
C ARG A 138 13.58 -22.14 -3.68
N VAL A 139 12.96 -22.69 -4.73
CA VAL A 139 11.51 -22.84 -4.83
C VAL A 139 10.96 -23.78 -3.75
N ARG A 140 11.65 -24.90 -3.46
CA ARG A 140 11.27 -25.82 -2.37
C ARG A 140 11.27 -25.11 -1.02
N TRP A 141 12.36 -24.39 -0.73
CA TRP A 141 12.49 -23.63 0.50
C TRP A 141 11.36 -22.57 0.64
N LEU A 142 11.10 -21.78 -0.41
CA LEU A 142 10.01 -20.79 -0.42
C LEU A 142 8.64 -21.43 -0.19
N THR A 143 8.40 -22.60 -0.82
CA THR A 143 7.15 -23.33 -0.68
C THR A 143 6.91 -23.74 0.78
N GLN A 144 7.95 -24.24 1.46
CA GLN A 144 7.89 -24.57 2.88
C GLN A 144 7.73 -23.32 3.76
N ALA A 145 8.47 -22.24 3.48
CA ALA A 145 8.42 -20.99 4.21
C ALA A 145 7.03 -20.34 4.21
N VAL A 146 6.25 -20.52 3.11
CA VAL A 146 4.85 -20.06 3.07
C VAL A 146 3.84 -21.11 3.58
N GLY A 147 4.31 -22.23 4.16
CA GLY A 147 3.46 -23.27 4.73
C GLY A 147 2.69 -24.10 3.70
N LEU A 148 3.27 -24.32 2.51
CA LEU A 148 2.76 -25.23 1.48
C LEU A 148 3.59 -26.51 1.43
N GLN A 149 2.96 -27.62 1.03
CA GLN A 149 3.63 -28.89 0.84
C GLN A 149 4.43 -28.89 -0.48
N VAL A 150 5.64 -29.43 -0.46
CA VAL A 150 6.54 -29.49 -1.65
C VAL A 150 5.94 -30.33 -2.78
N GLU A 151 5.13 -31.34 -2.44
CA GLU A 151 4.41 -32.20 -3.38
C GLU A 151 3.45 -31.43 -4.28
N TYR A 152 3.02 -30.22 -3.84
CA TYR A 152 2.14 -29.36 -4.62
C TYR A 152 2.81 -28.62 -5.77
N LEU A 153 4.13 -28.63 -5.85
CA LEU A 153 4.92 -27.90 -6.87
C LEU A 153 4.55 -28.28 -8.31
N ARG A 154 4.08 -29.52 -8.54
CA ARG A 154 3.65 -29.98 -9.87
C ARG A 154 2.20 -29.69 -10.20
N ARG A 155 1.43 -29.15 -9.28
CA ARG A 155 0.00 -28.82 -9.47
C ARG A 155 -0.14 -27.45 -10.13
N TYR A 156 -1.34 -27.19 -10.68
CA TYR A 156 -1.74 -25.95 -11.31
C TYR A 156 -2.56 -25.07 -10.35
N PRO A 157 -2.60 -23.73 -10.52
CA PRO A 157 -3.30 -22.83 -9.64
C PRO A 157 -4.77 -23.17 -9.36
N HIS A 158 -5.48 -23.74 -10.34
CA HIS A 158 -6.89 -24.09 -10.19
C HIS A 158 -7.14 -25.19 -9.14
N ALA A 159 -6.13 -25.96 -8.75
CA ALA A 159 -6.22 -27.01 -7.73
C ALA A 159 -6.09 -26.49 -6.28
N PHE A 160 -6.01 -25.16 -6.08
CA PHE A 160 -5.74 -24.55 -4.78
C PHE A 160 -6.87 -23.63 -4.33
N SER A 161 -7.09 -23.55 -3.01
CA SER A 161 -7.96 -22.55 -2.39
C SER A 161 -7.41 -21.12 -2.54
N GLY A 162 -8.24 -20.10 -2.29
CA GLY A 162 -7.83 -18.70 -2.34
C GLY A 162 -6.62 -18.40 -1.45
N GLY A 163 -6.64 -18.87 -0.20
CA GLY A 163 -5.51 -18.68 0.72
C GLY A 163 -4.23 -19.41 0.30
N GLN A 164 -4.34 -20.61 -0.30
CA GLN A 164 -3.20 -21.31 -0.85
C GLN A 164 -2.62 -20.59 -2.08
N ARG A 165 -3.47 -20.06 -2.96
CA ARG A 165 -3.01 -19.21 -4.10
C ARG A 165 -2.31 -17.95 -3.61
N GLN A 166 -2.81 -17.33 -2.54
CA GLN A 166 -2.14 -16.17 -1.95
C GLN A 166 -0.76 -16.52 -1.41
N ARG A 167 -0.59 -17.69 -0.78
CA ARG A 167 0.72 -18.20 -0.34
C ARG A 167 1.68 -18.42 -1.53
N ILE A 168 1.18 -18.89 -2.68
CA ILE A 168 1.97 -19.01 -3.92
C ILE A 168 2.41 -17.62 -4.42
N CYS A 169 1.51 -16.62 -4.40
CA CYS A 169 1.84 -15.25 -4.77
C CYS A 169 2.92 -14.64 -3.86
N ILE A 170 2.82 -14.90 -2.54
CA ILE A 170 3.82 -14.48 -1.56
C ILE A 170 5.17 -15.15 -1.86
N ALA A 171 5.20 -16.48 -2.06
CA ALA A 171 6.42 -17.21 -2.40
C ALA A 171 7.09 -16.66 -3.68
N ARG A 172 6.30 -16.38 -4.72
CA ARG A 172 6.78 -15.76 -5.96
C ARG A 172 7.40 -14.38 -5.72
N ALA A 173 6.75 -13.53 -4.93
CA ALA A 173 7.25 -12.21 -4.61
C ALA A 173 8.57 -12.26 -3.81
N LEU A 174 8.75 -13.27 -2.97
CA LEU A 174 9.97 -13.44 -2.15
C LEU A 174 11.10 -14.17 -2.86
N ALA A 175 10.90 -14.64 -4.10
CA ALA A 175 11.88 -15.45 -4.84
C ALA A 175 13.26 -14.80 -4.92
N LEU A 176 13.33 -13.50 -5.17
CA LEU A 176 14.56 -12.72 -5.38
C LEU A 176 15.13 -12.07 -4.10
N ASN A 177 14.67 -12.44 -2.91
CA ASN A 177 15.07 -11.80 -1.64
C ASN A 177 14.91 -10.26 -1.67
N PRO A 178 13.71 -9.74 -1.93
CA PRO A 178 13.49 -8.29 -1.99
C PRO A 178 13.76 -7.64 -0.61
N LYS A 179 14.12 -6.36 -0.64
CA LYS A 179 14.20 -5.54 0.57
C LYS A 179 12.87 -4.86 0.88
N LEU A 180 12.12 -4.50 -0.16
CA LEU A 180 10.79 -3.89 -0.05
C LEU A 180 9.76 -4.76 -0.76
N VAL A 181 8.67 -5.05 -0.09
CA VAL A 181 7.49 -5.69 -0.69
C VAL A 181 6.29 -4.76 -0.55
N ILE A 182 5.67 -4.43 -1.66
CA ILE A 182 4.40 -3.71 -1.67
C ILE A 182 3.29 -4.75 -1.66
N CYS A 183 2.47 -4.74 -0.60
CA CYS A 183 1.32 -5.61 -0.45
C CYS A 183 0.07 -4.81 -0.86
N ASP A 184 -0.41 -4.98 -2.10
CA ASP A 184 -1.58 -4.26 -2.62
C ASP A 184 -2.84 -5.07 -2.30
N GLU A 185 -3.52 -4.75 -1.20
CA GLU A 185 -4.71 -5.41 -0.67
C GLU A 185 -4.60 -6.95 -0.60
N PRO A 186 -3.55 -7.50 0.00
CA PRO A 186 -3.18 -8.92 -0.16
C PRO A 186 -4.17 -9.90 0.48
N VAL A 187 -5.16 -9.42 1.24
CA VAL A 187 -6.13 -10.25 1.96
C VAL A 187 -7.58 -9.90 1.64
N SER A 188 -7.85 -8.90 0.81
CA SER A 188 -9.21 -8.37 0.56
C SER A 188 -10.18 -9.40 -0.07
N ALA A 189 -9.68 -10.37 -0.81
CA ALA A 189 -10.46 -11.41 -1.49
C ALA A 189 -10.59 -12.72 -0.67
N LEU A 190 -10.17 -12.71 0.60
CA LEU A 190 -10.12 -13.92 1.46
C LEU A 190 -11.12 -13.78 2.60
N ASP A 191 -11.58 -14.93 3.13
CA ASP A 191 -12.38 -14.96 4.36
C ASP A 191 -11.55 -14.55 5.60
N VAL A 192 -12.23 -14.08 6.66
CA VAL A 192 -11.60 -13.49 7.85
C VAL A 192 -10.59 -14.44 8.51
N SER A 193 -10.86 -15.73 8.55
CA SER A 193 -9.96 -16.71 9.19
C SER A 193 -8.67 -16.89 8.39
N VAL A 194 -8.78 -16.93 7.06
CA VAL A 194 -7.62 -17.01 6.16
C VAL A 194 -6.85 -15.69 6.12
N GLN A 195 -7.55 -14.54 6.21
CA GLN A 195 -6.88 -13.23 6.33
C GLN A 195 -5.92 -13.23 7.53
N ALA A 196 -6.39 -13.64 8.71
CA ALA A 196 -5.55 -13.70 9.92
C ALA A 196 -4.31 -14.60 9.72
N GLN A 197 -4.47 -15.75 9.07
CA GLN A 197 -3.34 -16.64 8.76
C GLN A 197 -2.32 -16.02 7.81
N ILE A 198 -2.77 -15.30 6.78
CA ILE A 198 -1.87 -14.61 5.83
C ILE A 198 -1.15 -13.44 6.50
N LEU A 199 -1.84 -12.67 7.36
CA LEU A 199 -1.21 -11.58 8.11
C LEU A 199 -0.12 -12.09 9.06
N ASN A 200 -0.38 -13.19 9.79
CA ASN A 200 0.62 -13.82 10.64
C ASN A 200 1.81 -14.33 9.81
N LEU A 201 1.55 -15.00 8.69
CA LEU A 201 2.60 -15.44 7.77
C LEU A 201 3.48 -14.28 7.29
N LEU A 202 2.89 -13.14 6.92
CA LEU A 202 3.66 -11.96 6.49
C LEU A 202 4.52 -11.38 7.62
N LYS A 203 4.00 -11.36 8.87
CA LYS A 203 4.79 -10.95 10.05
C LYS A 203 5.96 -11.88 10.34
N ASP A 204 5.74 -13.19 10.23
CA ASP A 204 6.79 -14.19 10.47
C ASP A 204 7.89 -14.08 9.40
N LEU A 205 7.51 -14.00 8.13
CA LEU A 205 8.43 -13.78 7.02
C LEU A 205 9.18 -12.45 7.12
N GLN A 206 8.53 -11.39 7.63
CA GLN A 206 9.19 -10.11 7.88
C GLN A 206 10.31 -10.23 8.88
N LYS A 207 10.07 -10.91 10.00
CA LYS A 207 11.07 -11.14 11.07
C LYS A 207 12.21 -12.05 10.58
N GLU A 208 11.88 -13.13 9.89
CA GLU A 208 12.84 -14.12 9.43
C GLU A 208 13.76 -13.58 8.32
N LEU A 209 13.21 -12.82 7.38
CA LEU A 209 13.91 -12.35 6.17
C LEU A 209 14.31 -10.86 6.24
N GLY A 210 13.98 -10.15 7.31
CA GLY A 210 14.24 -8.70 7.44
C GLY A 210 13.52 -7.86 6.37
N LEU A 211 12.28 -8.21 6.04
CA LEU A 211 11.51 -7.55 4.99
C LEU A 211 10.95 -6.20 5.46
N THR A 212 10.85 -5.27 4.53
CA THR A 212 10.14 -4.00 4.71
C THR A 212 8.86 -4.03 3.89
N TYR A 213 7.74 -3.58 4.47
CA TYR A 213 6.45 -3.58 3.78
C TYR A 213 5.88 -2.18 3.59
N LEU A 214 5.35 -1.91 2.38
CA LEU A 214 4.29 -0.94 2.19
C LEU A 214 2.98 -1.72 2.06
N PHE A 215 2.15 -1.68 3.10
CA PHE A 215 0.93 -2.47 3.19
C PHE A 215 -0.29 -1.61 2.84
N ILE A 216 -0.86 -1.81 1.66
CA ILE A 216 -2.03 -1.10 1.17
C ILE A 216 -3.27 -1.89 1.54
N ALA A 217 -4.24 -1.23 2.19
CA ALA A 217 -5.53 -1.81 2.50
C ALA A 217 -6.64 -0.73 2.48
N HIS A 218 -7.87 -1.17 2.36
CA HIS A 218 -9.05 -0.34 2.60
C HIS A 218 -9.65 -0.57 3.99
N ASP A 219 -9.29 -1.68 4.65
CA ASP A 219 -9.73 -2.03 6.00
C ASP A 219 -8.66 -1.65 7.02
N LEU A 220 -9.03 -0.74 7.94
CA LEU A 220 -8.17 -0.26 9.01
C LEU A 220 -7.86 -1.35 10.03
N SER A 221 -8.78 -2.30 10.30
CA SER A 221 -8.54 -3.39 11.25
C SER A 221 -7.39 -4.30 10.83
N VAL A 222 -7.25 -4.51 9.53
CA VAL A 222 -6.13 -5.28 8.96
C VAL A 222 -4.81 -4.55 9.19
N VAL A 223 -4.80 -3.23 8.95
CA VAL A 223 -3.59 -2.40 9.04
C VAL A 223 -3.15 -2.21 10.50
N GLU A 224 -4.09 -2.07 11.43
CA GLU A 224 -3.82 -2.03 12.87
C GLU A 224 -2.95 -3.21 13.33
N ASN A 225 -3.27 -4.39 12.81
CA ASN A 225 -2.58 -5.63 13.21
C ASN A 225 -1.16 -5.77 12.65
N ILE A 226 -0.83 -5.17 11.49
CA ILE A 226 0.44 -5.46 10.82
C ILE A 226 1.39 -4.25 10.77
N SER A 227 0.88 -3.03 10.89
CA SER A 227 1.64 -1.81 10.59
C SER A 227 2.20 -1.17 11.85
N ALA A 228 3.44 -0.66 11.78
CA ALA A 228 4.05 0.16 12.83
C ALA A 228 3.53 1.61 12.78
N ARG A 229 3.39 2.14 11.57
CA ARG A 229 2.80 3.46 11.29
C ARG A 229 1.75 3.32 10.19
N VAL A 230 0.80 4.24 10.19
CA VAL A 230 -0.27 4.29 9.20
C VAL A 230 -0.33 5.67 8.57
N ALA A 231 -0.38 5.70 7.24
CA ALA A 231 -0.68 6.88 6.43
C ALA A 231 -2.09 6.76 5.85
N VAL A 232 -2.92 7.75 6.13
CA VAL A 232 -4.30 7.84 5.63
C VAL A 232 -4.32 8.69 4.38
N MET A 233 -4.85 8.13 3.29
CA MET A 233 -4.89 8.78 1.98
C MET A 233 -6.32 9.12 1.57
N TYR A 234 -6.54 10.37 1.15
CA TYR A 234 -7.80 10.86 0.60
C TYR A 234 -7.55 11.68 -0.67
N ALA A 235 -8.29 11.38 -1.74
CA ALA A 235 -8.25 12.11 -3.01
C ALA A 235 -6.82 12.41 -3.53
N GLY A 236 -5.95 11.40 -3.52
CA GLY A 236 -4.58 11.50 -4.02
C GLY A 236 -3.55 12.04 -3.03
N ARG A 237 -3.93 12.44 -1.81
CA ARG A 237 -3.04 13.07 -0.81
C ARG A 237 -3.02 12.28 0.50
N ILE A 238 -1.89 12.30 1.20
CA ILE A 238 -1.83 11.89 2.60
C ILE A 238 -2.47 13.00 3.43
N VAL A 239 -3.49 12.66 4.21
CA VAL A 239 -4.22 13.60 5.07
C VAL A 239 -3.82 13.45 6.53
N GLU A 240 -3.35 12.28 6.94
CA GLU A 240 -2.86 12.03 8.29
C GLU A 240 -1.85 10.88 8.28
N MET A 241 -0.82 10.94 9.13
CA MET A 241 0.12 9.84 9.32
C MET A 241 0.68 9.89 10.74
N ALA A 242 0.64 8.74 11.43
CA ALA A 242 1.18 8.58 12.78
C ALA A 242 1.58 7.13 13.06
N ALA A 243 2.16 6.89 14.25
CA ALA A 243 2.26 5.54 14.81
C ALA A 243 0.87 4.92 14.92
N THR A 244 0.76 3.60 14.67
CA THR A 244 -0.54 2.92 14.61
C THR A 244 -1.37 3.18 15.87
N ALA A 245 -0.82 2.93 17.05
CA ALA A 245 -1.54 3.16 18.32
C ALA A 245 -2.00 4.62 18.47
N GLU A 246 -1.14 5.59 18.14
CA GLU A 246 -1.49 7.02 18.23
C GLU A 246 -2.61 7.39 17.27
N LEU A 247 -2.54 6.91 16.01
CA LEU A 247 -3.58 7.18 15.02
C LEU A 247 -4.94 6.63 15.46
N PHE A 248 -4.97 5.40 16.01
CA PHE A 248 -6.21 4.72 16.39
C PHE A 248 -6.83 5.31 17.66
N HIS A 249 -6.03 5.73 18.63
CA HIS A 249 -6.54 6.33 19.86
C HIS A 249 -6.80 7.83 19.75
N HIS A 250 -5.98 8.54 18.97
CA HIS A 250 -5.98 10.00 18.88
C HIS A 250 -5.96 10.51 17.44
N PRO A 251 -6.96 10.15 16.60
CA PRO A 251 -7.04 10.68 15.24
C PRO A 251 -7.15 12.21 15.27
N ARG A 252 -6.54 12.89 14.29
CA ARG A 252 -6.52 14.35 14.17
C ARG A 252 -7.22 14.85 12.91
N HIS A 253 -7.54 13.94 11.98
CA HIS A 253 -8.28 14.28 10.77
C HIS A 253 -9.70 13.72 10.82
N PRO A 254 -10.75 14.52 10.55
CA PRO A 254 -12.15 14.05 10.58
C PRO A 254 -12.44 12.88 9.63
N TYR A 255 -11.69 12.73 8.55
CA TYR A 255 -11.82 11.57 7.67
C TYR A 255 -11.31 10.28 8.34
N THR A 256 -10.21 10.35 9.08
CA THR A 256 -9.69 9.22 9.86
C THR A 256 -10.69 8.78 10.92
N GLU A 257 -11.29 9.73 11.65
CA GLU A 257 -12.37 9.45 12.59
C GLU A 257 -13.52 8.70 11.92
N ALA A 258 -13.93 9.15 10.74
CA ALA A 258 -15.03 8.52 10.02
C ALA A 258 -14.71 7.11 9.55
N LEU A 259 -13.46 6.87 9.06
CA LEU A 259 -13.00 5.54 8.68
C LEU A 259 -12.98 4.59 9.89
N MET A 260 -12.51 5.04 11.05
CA MET A 260 -12.48 4.25 12.29
C MET A 260 -13.88 3.94 12.80
N ASN A 261 -14.77 4.90 12.69
CA ASN A 261 -16.17 4.73 13.12
C ASN A 261 -16.95 3.73 12.22
N ALA A 262 -16.46 3.47 11.01
CA ALA A 262 -17.02 2.43 10.13
C ALA A 262 -16.60 1.02 10.50
N LEU A 263 -15.60 0.83 11.38
CA LEU A 263 -15.15 -0.47 11.84
C LEU A 263 -16.24 -1.16 12.68
N PRO A 264 -16.50 -2.47 12.45
CA PRO A 264 -17.40 -3.22 13.30
C PRO A 264 -16.85 -3.31 14.73
N LYS A 265 -17.64 -2.87 15.73
CA LYS A 265 -17.29 -3.05 17.14
C LYS A 265 -17.75 -4.43 17.61
N PRO A 266 -16.88 -5.20 18.29
CA PRO A 266 -17.23 -6.55 18.74
C PRO A 266 -18.21 -6.59 19.93
N GLU A 267 -18.57 -5.44 20.53
CA GLU A 267 -19.47 -5.38 21.68
C GLU A 267 -20.94 -5.49 21.24
N PRO A 268 -21.66 -6.56 21.61
CA PRO A 268 -23.10 -6.67 21.39
C PRO A 268 -23.84 -5.59 22.21
N GLY A 269 -24.44 -4.62 21.55
CA GLY A 269 -25.26 -3.57 22.20
C GLY A 269 -24.65 -2.17 22.23
N ALA A 270 -23.38 -1.98 21.89
CA ALA A 270 -22.83 -0.66 21.69
C ALA A 270 -23.39 -0.04 20.39
N ARG A 271 -24.51 0.67 20.49
CA ARG A 271 -25.00 1.58 19.44
C ARG A 271 -24.05 2.77 19.36
N ALA A 272 -22.85 2.58 18.78
CA ALA A 272 -22.05 3.72 18.38
C ALA A 272 -22.83 4.48 17.31
N GLU A 273 -23.04 5.77 17.52
CA GLU A 273 -23.56 6.66 16.48
C GLU A 273 -22.66 6.55 15.25
N ARG A 274 -23.14 5.86 14.24
CA ARG A 274 -22.38 5.69 12.98
C ARG A 274 -22.22 7.06 12.33
N ILE A 275 -20.99 7.50 12.14
CA ILE A 275 -20.70 8.68 11.33
C ILE A 275 -20.90 8.29 9.85
N VAL A 276 -22.08 8.63 9.32
CA VAL A 276 -22.35 8.47 7.89
C VAL A 276 -21.76 9.67 7.17
N LEU A 277 -20.74 9.43 6.37
CA LEU A 277 -20.17 10.48 5.51
C LEU A 277 -21.18 10.84 4.41
N PRO A 278 -21.58 12.11 4.28
CA PRO A 278 -22.47 12.53 3.19
C PRO A 278 -21.75 12.51 1.86
N GLY A 279 -22.50 12.27 0.77
CA GLY A 279 -21.99 12.37 -0.61
C GLY A 279 -20.98 11.29 -1.00
N GLU A 280 -20.40 11.47 -2.17
CA GLU A 280 -19.40 10.58 -2.76
C GLU A 280 -17.97 11.08 -2.46
N VAL A 281 -16.99 10.20 -2.67
CA VAL A 281 -15.57 10.56 -2.62
C VAL A 281 -15.31 11.68 -3.64
N ALA A 282 -14.49 12.66 -3.27
CA ALA A 282 -14.15 13.76 -4.16
C ALA A 282 -13.57 13.23 -5.49
N ASP A 283 -14.12 13.70 -6.60
CA ASP A 283 -13.66 13.35 -7.94
C ASP A 283 -12.21 13.86 -8.14
N PRO A 284 -11.22 12.97 -8.37
CA PRO A 284 -9.84 13.39 -8.56
C PRO A 284 -9.60 14.17 -9.85
N SER A 285 -10.58 14.23 -10.77
CA SER A 285 -10.54 15.08 -11.96
C SER A 285 -11.04 16.51 -11.70
N ASN A 286 -11.83 16.70 -10.62
CA ASN A 286 -12.44 17.98 -10.26
C ASN A 286 -12.52 18.12 -8.74
N LEU A 287 -11.36 18.26 -8.10
CA LEU A 287 -11.29 18.43 -6.65
C LEU A 287 -11.94 19.75 -6.23
N PRO A 288 -12.71 19.76 -5.12
CA PRO A 288 -13.27 20.99 -4.59
C PRO A 288 -12.14 21.95 -4.15
N PRO A 289 -12.37 23.27 -4.19
CA PRO A 289 -11.40 24.25 -3.69
C PRO A 289 -11.16 24.05 -2.18
N GLY A 290 -10.00 24.46 -1.70
CA GLY A 290 -9.63 24.31 -0.29
C GLY A 290 -9.34 22.85 0.12
N CYS A 291 -9.82 22.45 1.29
CA CYS A 291 -9.69 21.08 1.79
C CYS A 291 -10.55 20.11 0.95
N ALA A 292 -9.94 19.13 0.30
CA ALA A 292 -10.67 18.17 -0.55
C ALA A 292 -11.77 17.41 0.22
N PHE A 293 -11.64 17.26 1.53
CA PHE A 293 -12.62 16.58 2.37
C PHE A 293 -13.76 17.49 2.86
N HIS A 294 -13.69 18.84 2.70
CA HIS A 294 -14.65 19.76 3.29
C HIS A 294 -16.12 19.46 2.94
N PRO A 295 -16.51 18.98 1.74
CA PRO A 295 -17.91 18.72 1.43
C PRO A 295 -18.52 17.58 2.26
N ARG A 296 -17.68 16.68 2.77
CA ARG A 296 -18.09 15.52 3.60
C ARG A 296 -17.79 15.72 5.08
N CYS A 297 -17.11 16.81 5.45
CA CYS A 297 -16.64 17.07 6.79
C CYS A 297 -17.70 17.76 7.63
N ARG A 298 -18.19 17.09 8.68
CA ARG A 298 -19.17 17.69 9.64
C ARG A 298 -18.59 18.85 10.47
N TYR A 299 -17.26 18.99 10.49
CA TYR A 299 -16.56 20.06 11.20
C TYR A 299 -16.04 21.15 10.27
N ALA A 300 -16.49 21.20 9.02
CA ALA A 300 -16.01 22.16 8.02
C ALA A 300 -16.35 23.60 8.43
N GLN A 301 -15.38 24.50 8.23
CA GLN A 301 -15.51 25.95 8.41
C GLN A 301 -15.25 26.65 7.07
N ASP A 302 -15.51 27.95 6.99
CA ASP A 302 -15.31 28.74 5.76
C ASP A 302 -13.87 28.68 5.25
N ARG A 303 -12.89 28.68 6.15
CA ARG A 303 -11.49 28.51 5.81
C ARG A 303 -11.23 27.18 5.07
N CYS A 304 -11.92 26.10 5.46
CA CYS A 304 -11.78 24.79 4.81
C CYS A 304 -12.26 24.78 3.35
N ARG A 305 -13.13 25.73 2.98
CA ARG A 305 -13.65 25.88 1.62
C ARG A 305 -12.71 26.70 0.71
N GLN A 306 -11.85 27.51 1.31
CA GLN A 306 -11.00 28.49 0.60
C GLN A 306 -9.56 28.06 0.55
N GLU A 307 -9.01 27.47 1.62
CA GLU A 307 -7.60 27.15 1.76
C GLU A 307 -7.38 25.64 1.84
N THR A 308 -6.41 25.14 1.07
CA THR A 308 -5.95 23.74 1.18
C THR A 308 -5.05 23.61 2.42
N PRO A 309 -5.37 22.73 3.39
CA PRO A 309 -4.53 22.54 4.55
C PRO A 309 -3.21 21.86 4.16
N GLU A 310 -2.10 22.33 4.72
CA GLU A 310 -0.80 21.69 4.58
C GLU A 310 -0.67 20.48 5.51
N LEU A 311 0.08 19.47 5.09
CA LEU A 311 0.47 18.35 5.94
C LEU A 311 1.55 18.84 6.92
N ARG A 312 1.18 19.06 8.18
CA ARG A 312 2.05 19.63 9.21
C ARG A 312 2.11 18.75 10.45
N SER A 313 3.17 18.89 11.25
CA SER A 313 3.29 18.22 12.53
C SER A 313 2.24 18.76 13.51
N VAL A 314 1.53 17.84 14.16
CA VAL A 314 0.51 18.11 15.18
C VAL A 314 0.80 17.39 16.51
N GLY A 315 1.95 16.70 16.58
CA GLY A 315 2.40 15.94 17.73
C GLY A 315 3.72 15.22 17.44
N GLN A 316 4.20 14.44 18.38
CA GLN A 316 5.41 13.65 18.20
C GLN A 316 5.20 12.58 17.11
N ALA A 317 5.89 12.72 15.98
CA ALA A 317 5.76 11.84 14.80
C ALA A 317 4.32 11.69 14.28
N HIS A 318 3.46 12.68 14.53
CA HIS A 318 2.09 12.74 14.05
C HIS A 318 1.93 13.95 13.12
N VAL A 319 1.59 13.72 11.87
CA VAL A 319 1.35 14.76 10.87
C VAL A 319 -0.10 14.70 10.38
N CYS A 320 -0.71 15.87 10.18
CA CYS A 320 -2.11 15.99 9.77
C CYS A 320 -2.33 17.19 8.84
N SER A 321 -3.17 16.99 7.82
CA SER A 321 -3.59 18.01 6.85
C SER A 321 -5.03 18.48 7.19
N CYS A 322 -5.18 19.08 8.37
CA CYS A 322 -6.46 19.66 8.82
C CYS A 322 -6.23 21.01 9.48
N HIS A 323 -7.03 22.03 9.13
CA HIS A 323 -6.97 23.35 9.75
C HIS A 323 -7.31 23.32 11.25
N ARG A 324 -8.09 22.33 11.67
CA ARG A 324 -8.61 22.19 13.03
C ARG A 324 -8.02 21.02 13.81
N ALA A 325 -6.86 20.50 13.37
CA ALA A 325 -6.27 19.30 13.97
C ALA A 325 -6.00 19.43 15.48
N GLU A 326 -5.72 20.64 15.98
CA GLU A 326 -5.45 20.90 17.41
C GLU A 326 -6.71 21.30 18.20
N GLU A 327 -7.78 21.72 17.51
CA GLU A 327 -9.04 22.18 18.16
C GLU A 327 -9.99 21.02 18.41
N LEU A 328 -9.99 20.01 17.53
CA LEU A 328 -10.95 18.92 17.56
C LEU A 328 -10.47 17.79 18.46
N THR A 329 -11.36 17.32 19.32
CA THR A 329 -11.20 16.04 20.01
C THR A 329 -12.01 14.99 19.26
N LEU A 330 -11.34 14.24 18.37
CA LEU A 330 -11.95 13.23 17.53
C LEU A 330 -11.97 11.87 18.24
N ARG A 331 -12.96 11.03 17.90
CA ARG A 331 -13.12 9.72 18.52
C ARG A 331 -12.23 8.69 17.81
N GLY A 332 -11.32 8.10 18.57
CA GLY A 332 -10.60 6.89 18.18
C GLY A 332 -11.41 5.61 18.45
N VAL A 333 -10.72 4.47 18.37
CA VAL A 333 -11.28 3.12 18.64
C VAL A 333 -10.80 2.63 19.99
#